data_ea979facc4c46f2f41bf316cebc33b44
#
_entry.id   ea979facc4c46f2f41bf316cebc33b44
#
_cell.length_a   1.000
_cell.length_b   1.000
_cell.length_c   1.000
_cell.angle_alpha   90.00
_cell.angle_beta   90.00
_cell.angle_gamma   90.00
#
_symmetry.space_group_name_H-M   'P 1'
#
loop_
_entity.id
_entity.type
_entity.pdbx_description
1 polymer ?
#
loop_
_entity_poly.entity_id
_entity_poly.type
_entity_poly.pdbx_seq_one_letter_code
_entity_poly.pdbx_strand_id
1 'polypeptide(L)'
;MLLNKVKWNKFKKDKLAFFSLFFIISFALISTFLFLFIPDKTPYANDMHVELATLKPGTSVYFLDILDGNKSEIFSIKHVFFGKKRTHKRIPIISYTEEINGIRYVKYIDELEYKHHGKYRVSKQIFLLGTDKYGRDMLSRILYGARISLSVGLVAVLI
;
A
#
# COMPACT_ATOMS: atom_id res chain seq x y z
N MET A 1 -14.75 12.40 40.67
CA MET A 1 -13.33 12.33 40.27
C MET A 1 -12.58 11.11 40.84
N LEU A 2 -12.83 10.68 42.08
CA LEU A 2 -12.19 9.52 42.77
C LEU A 2 -12.53 8.15 42.15
N LEU A 3 -13.79 7.93 41.74
CA LEU A 3 -14.24 6.68 41.11
C LEU A 3 -13.49 6.33 39.81
N ASN A 4 -13.08 7.33 39.07
CA ASN A 4 -12.29 7.12 37.83
C ASN A 4 -10.85 6.66 38.13
N LYS A 5 -10.22 7.14 39.20
CA LYS A 5 -8.88 6.70 39.60
C LYS A 5 -8.84 5.24 40.05
N VAL A 6 -9.87 4.82 40.84
CA VAL A 6 -9.96 3.43 41.32
C VAL A 6 -10.18 2.46 40.15
N LYS A 7 -11.09 2.80 39.22
CA LYS A 7 -11.33 1.99 38.01
C LYS A 7 -10.09 1.89 37.14
N TRP A 8 -9.40 3.01 36.95
CA TRP A 8 -8.17 3.08 36.16
C TRP A 8 -7.01 2.27 36.76
N ASN A 9 -6.86 2.31 38.10
CA ASN A 9 -5.85 1.51 38.78
C ASN A 9 -6.16 0.00 38.72
N LYS A 10 -7.45 -0.37 38.78
CA LYS A 10 -7.90 -1.77 38.62
C LYS A 10 -7.65 -2.27 37.21
N PHE A 11 -7.93 -1.44 36.20
CA PHE A 11 -7.64 -1.73 34.79
C PHE A 11 -6.15 -1.94 34.52
N LYS A 12 -5.27 -1.08 35.06
CA LYS A 12 -3.81 -1.24 34.94
C LYS A 12 -3.25 -2.50 35.57
N LYS A 13 -3.91 -3.03 36.61
CA LYS A 13 -3.53 -4.29 37.25
C LYS A 13 -3.91 -5.52 36.43
N ASP A 14 -4.92 -5.41 35.60
CA ASP A 14 -5.35 -6.45 34.68
C ASP A 14 -4.48 -6.41 33.41
N LYS A 15 -3.47 -7.29 33.37
CA LYS A 15 -2.51 -7.38 32.26
C LYS A 15 -3.19 -7.67 30.93
N LEU A 16 -4.24 -8.50 30.93
CA LEU A 16 -4.95 -8.88 29.72
C LEU A 16 -5.70 -7.66 29.14
N ALA A 17 -6.43 -6.94 29.98
CA ALA A 17 -7.16 -5.72 29.56
C ALA A 17 -6.21 -4.63 29.06
N PHE A 18 -5.07 -4.44 29.73
CA PHE A 18 -4.06 -3.47 29.32
C PHE A 18 -3.43 -3.83 27.97
N PHE A 19 -3.09 -5.11 27.77
CA PHE A 19 -2.52 -5.59 26.51
C PHE A 19 -3.52 -5.48 25.36
N SER A 20 -4.79 -5.80 25.59
CA SER A 20 -5.87 -5.65 24.59
C SER A 20 -6.07 -4.19 24.17
N LEU A 21 -6.05 -3.27 25.13
CA LEU A 21 -6.13 -1.83 24.82
C LEU A 21 -4.94 -1.37 23.98
N PHE A 22 -3.71 -1.77 24.36
CA PHE A 22 -2.52 -1.46 23.60
C PHE A 22 -2.59 -1.99 22.17
N PHE A 23 -3.07 -3.22 21.99
CA PHE A 23 -3.26 -3.83 20.67
C PHE A 23 -4.26 -3.03 19.81
N ILE A 24 -5.41 -2.66 20.38
CA ILE A 24 -6.43 -1.87 19.68
C ILE A 24 -5.89 -0.51 19.27
N ILE A 25 -5.18 0.20 20.16
CA ILE A 25 -4.60 1.51 19.86
C ILE A 25 -3.52 1.39 18.78
N SER A 26 -2.63 0.39 18.88
CA SER A 26 -1.58 0.16 17.88
C SER A 26 -2.19 -0.13 16.50
N PHE A 27 -3.22 -0.96 16.45
CA PHE A 27 -3.92 -1.29 15.21
C PHE A 27 -4.65 -0.09 14.61
N ALA A 28 -5.26 0.75 15.44
CA ALA A 28 -5.90 2.00 15.02
C ALA A 28 -4.87 3.01 14.45
N LEU A 29 -3.70 3.12 15.06
CA LEU A 29 -2.61 3.97 14.57
C LEU A 29 -2.08 3.46 13.22
N ILE A 30 -1.77 2.17 13.10
CA ILE A 30 -1.34 1.55 11.82
C ILE A 30 -2.39 1.79 10.74
N SER A 31 -3.67 1.61 11.06
CA SER A 31 -4.77 1.83 10.13
C SER A 31 -4.90 3.29 9.68
N THR A 32 -4.68 4.25 10.59
CA THR A 32 -4.72 5.68 10.28
C THR A 32 -3.57 6.11 9.37
N PHE A 33 -2.36 5.64 9.65
CA PHE A 33 -1.16 5.94 8.86
C PHE A 33 -0.85 4.88 7.80
N LEU A 34 -1.86 4.18 7.36
CA LEU A 34 -1.78 3.02 6.48
C LEU A 34 -0.87 3.24 5.26
N PHE A 35 -1.03 4.36 4.53
CA PHE A 35 -0.28 4.65 3.31
C PHE A 35 1.23 4.89 3.51
N LEU A 36 1.70 4.95 4.76
CA LEU A 36 3.14 4.91 5.04
C LEU A 36 3.71 3.50 5.00
N PHE A 37 2.88 2.49 5.33
CA PHE A 37 3.31 1.11 5.53
C PHE A 37 3.02 0.19 4.34
N ILE A 38 1.99 0.51 3.53
CA ILE A 38 1.60 -0.35 2.41
C ILE A 38 2.42 -0.08 1.15
N PRO A 39 2.69 -1.12 0.34
CA PRO A 39 3.35 -0.99 -0.95
C PRO A 39 2.51 -0.23 -1.99
N ASP A 40 1.20 -0.49 -2.03
CA ASP A 40 0.27 0.20 -2.93
C ASP A 40 -0.26 1.48 -2.29
N LYS A 41 0.30 2.61 -2.69
CA LYS A 41 -0.09 3.96 -2.23
C LYS A 41 -1.21 4.59 -3.05
N THR A 42 -1.83 3.86 -3.96
CA THR A 42 -2.98 4.38 -4.72
C THR A 42 -4.21 4.50 -3.85
N PRO A 43 -5.17 5.38 -4.19
CA PRO A 43 -6.43 5.46 -3.47
C PRO A 43 -7.12 4.09 -3.45
N TYR A 44 -7.61 3.71 -2.26
CA TYR A 44 -8.30 2.43 -2.02
C TYR A 44 -7.43 1.18 -2.19
N ALA A 45 -6.09 1.30 -2.27
CA ALA A 45 -5.17 0.20 -2.57
C ALA A 45 -5.68 -0.62 -3.79
N ASN A 46 -5.94 0.08 -4.88
CA ASN A 46 -6.60 -0.49 -6.06
C ASN A 46 -5.77 -0.35 -7.35
N ASP A 47 -4.46 -0.50 -7.24
CA ASP A 47 -3.57 -0.60 -8.40
C ASP A 47 -3.72 -1.98 -9.03
N MET A 48 -4.38 -2.05 -10.19
CA MET A 48 -4.70 -3.31 -10.87
C MET A 48 -3.71 -3.59 -12.00
N HIS A 49 -3.11 -4.77 -11.94
CA HIS A 49 -2.23 -5.31 -12.96
C HIS A 49 -2.64 -6.76 -13.25
N VAL A 50 -3.59 -6.94 -14.15
CA VAL A 50 -4.21 -8.26 -14.42
C VAL A 50 -3.17 -9.31 -14.82
N GLU A 51 -2.09 -8.88 -15.47
CA GLU A 51 -0.93 -9.69 -15.82
C GLU A 51 -0.18 -10.27 -14.61
N LEU A 52 -0.37 -9.68 -13.43
CA LEU A 52 0.19 -10.14 -12.15
C LEU A 52 -0.82 -10.89 -11.31
N ALA A 53 -1.89 -11.42 -11.91
CA ALA A 53 -2.92 -12.13 -11.17
C ALA A 53 -2.35 -13.37 -10.46
N THR A 54 -2.80 -13.61 -9.23
CA THR A 54 -2.51 -14.82 -8.43
C THR A 54 -1.02 -15.11 -8.19
N LEU A 55 -0.20 -14.08 -8.08
CA LEU A 55 1.20 -14.25 -7.68
C LEU A 55 1.30 -14.83 -6.27
N LYS A 56 2.27 -15.71 -6.08
CA LYS A 56 2.56 -16.32 -4.77
C LYS A 56 3.08 -15.29 -3.76
N PRO A 57 2.81 -15.49 -2.45
CA PRO A 57 3.42 -14.69 -1.40
C PRO A 57 4.95 -14.62 -1.52
N GLY A 58 5.51 -13.42 -1.28
CA GLY A 58 6.94 -13.17 -1.37
C GLY A 58 7.48 -12.92 -2.79
N THR A 59 6.64 -12.99 -3.83
CA THR A 59 7.07 -12.70 -5.21
C THR A 59 7.46 -11.24 -5.37
N SER A 60 8.57 -10.98 -6.07
CA SER A 60 9.02 -9.64 -6.43
C SER A 60 8.90 -9.40 -7.92
N VAL A 61 8.41 -8.22 -8.29
CA VAL A 61 8.24 -7.80 -9.68
C VAL A 61 8.89 -6.43 -9.89
N TYR A 62 9.52 -6.25 -11.04
CA TYR A 62 10.01 -4.94 -11.47
C TYR A 62 8.90 -4.16 -12.17
N PHE A 63 8.87 -2.88 -11.90
CA PHE A 63 7.94 -1.95 -12.53
C PHE A 63 8.71 -0.84 -13.23
N LEU A 64 8.32 -0.56 -14.46
CA LEU A 64 8.77 0.59 -15.22
C LEU A 64 7.71 1.69 -15.11
N ASP A 65 8.05 2.78 -14.46
CA ASP A 65 7.24 4.00 -14.38
C ASP A 65 7.69 4.96 -15.49
N ILE A 66 6.83 5.20 -16.48
CA ILE A 66 7.08 6.14 -17.58
C ILE A 66 6.65 7.53 -17.12
N LEU A 67 7.58 8.44 -17.03
CA LEU A 67 7.35 9.79 -16.52
C LEU A 67 6.97 10.73 -17.68
N ASP A 68 5.68 10.90 -17.94
CA ASP A 68 5.19 11.86 -18.95
C ASP A 68 5.14 13.27 -18.33
N GLY A 69 6.08 14.10 -18.77
CA GLY A 69 6.06 15.55 -18.58
C GLY A 69 6.35 16.07 -17.17
N ASN A 70 6.39 17.38 -17.05
CA ASN A 70 6.85 18.18 -15.91
C ASN A 70 5.90 18.22 -14.67
N LYS A 71 5.17 17.17 -14.34
CA LYS A 71 4.38 17.17 -13.11
C LYS A 71 5.28 16.75 -11.95
N SER A 72 5.87 17.76 -11.30
CA SER A 72 6.55 17.57 -10.02
C SER A 72 5.54 16.99 -9.02
N GLU A 73 5.87 15.84 -8.47
CA GLU A 73 5.06 15.20 -7.46
C GLU A 73 5.21 15.94 -6.13
N ILE A 74 4.35 16.93 -5.88
CA ILE A 74 4.33 17.64 -4.60
C ILE A 74 3.78 16.70 -3.52
N PHE A 75 4.58 16.43 -2.51
CA PHE A 75 4.13 15.70 -1.34
C PHE A 75 3.09 16.54 -0.59
N SER A 76 1.90 15.99 -0.39
CA SER A 76 0.85 16.60 0.40
C SER A 76 0.46 15.69 1.56
N ILE A 77 0.19 16.26 2.73
CA ILE A 77 -0.29 15.51 3.91
C ILE A 77 -1.55 14.69 3.57
N LYS A 78 -2.38 15.16 2.65
CA LYS A 78 -3.55 14.42 2.15
C LYS A 78 -3.19 13.04 1.59
N HIS A 79 -1.99 12.88 1.00
CA HIS A 79 -1.56 11.60 0.43
C HIS A 79 -1.29 10.54 1.51
N VAL A 80 -0.98 10.95 2.74
CA VAL A 80 -0.81 10.04 3.87
C VAL A 80 -2.15 9.42 4.31
N PHE A 81 -3.25 10.16 4.15
CA PHE A 81 -4.57 9.71 4.59
C PHE A 81 -5.42 9.09 3.47
N PHE A 82 -5.31 9.59 2.26
CA PHE A 82 -6.21 9.20 1.15
C PHE A 82 -5.50 8.48 -0.01
N GLY A 83 -4.17 8.28 0.11
CA GLY A 83 -3.37 7.76 -0.98
C GLY A 83 -3.14 8.79 -2.09
N LYS A 84 -2.35 8.42 -3.09
CA LYS A 84 -1.97 9.27 -4.20
C LYS A 84 -2.39 8.62 -5.53
N LYS A 85 -3.19 9.33 -6.33
CA LYS A 85 -3.52 8.87 -7.69
C LYS A 85 -2.27 8.95 -8.55
N ARG A 86 -1.91 7.84 -9.21
CA ARG A 86 -0.79 7.84 -10.16
C ARG A 86 -1.11 8.69 -11.37
N THR A 87 -0.15 9.51 -11.75
CA THR A 87 -0.22 10.38 -12.93
C THR A 87 0.61 9.85 -14.10
N HIS A 88 1.37 8.78 -13.87
CA HIS A 88 2.27 8.15 -14.83
C HIS A 88 1.86 6.70 -15.11
N LYS A 89 2.23 6.21 -16.30
CA LYS A 89 1.96 4.82 -16.69
C LYS A 89 2.97 3.92 -15.99
N ARG A 90 2.49 2.92 -15.26
CA ARG A 90 3.28 1.90 -14.60
C ARG A 90 3.10 0.57 -15.31
N ILE A 91 4.19 -0.06 -15.69
CA ILE A 91 4.20 -1.30 -16.48
C ILE A 91 5.00 -2.34 -15.72
N PRO A 92 4.44 -3.52 -15.38
CA PRO A 92 5.22 -4.62 -14.84
C PRO A 92 6.10 -5.23 -15.91
N ILE A 93 7.36 -5.46 -15.55
CA ILE A 93 8.40 -5.97 -16.46
C ILE A 93 9.10 -7.17 -15.84
N ILE A 94 9.55 -8.10 -16.70
CA ILE A 94 10.32 -9.28 -16.29
C ILE A 94 11.80 -8.92 -16.13
N SER A 95 12.35 -8.24 -17.13
CA SER A 95 13.76 -7.85 -17.18
C SER A 95 13.94 -6.51 -17.90
N TYR A 96 15.06 -5.87 -17.68
CA TYR A 96 15.39 -4.64 -18.36
C TYR A 96 16.89 -4.50 -18.54
N THR A 97 17.28 -3.71 -19.57
CA THR A 97 18.66 -3.30 -19.84
C THR A 97 18.65 -1.81 -20.12
N GLU A 98 19.52 -1.07 -19.43
CA GLU A 98 19.68 0.36 -19.65
C GLU A 98 20.51 0.59 -20.91
N GLU A 99 20.04 1.47 -21.80
CA GLU A 99 20.74 1.92 -23.02
C GLU A 99 21.11 3.41 -22.86
N ILE A 100 22.05 3.90 -23.65
CA ILE A 100 22.55 5.29 -23.56
C ILE A 100 21.43 6.34 -23.65
N ASN A 101 20.39 6.06 -24.43
CA ASN A 101 19.27 7.00 -24.67
C ASN A 101 17.91 6.45 -24.20
N GLY A 102 17.88 5.46 -23.32
CA GLY A 102 16.60 4.88 -22.88
C GLY A 102 16.75 3.56 -22.17
N ILE A 103 15.68 2.79 -22.21
CA ILE A 103 15.61 1.48 -21.59
C ILE A 103 14.99 0.47 -22.55
N ARG A 104 15.57 -0.71 -22.61
CA ARG A 104 15.00 -1.89 -23.25
C ARG A 104 14.41 -2.75 -22.14
N TYR A 105 13.19 -3.23 -22.29
CA TYR A 105 12.51 -4.00 -21.27
C TYR A 105 11.59 -5.06 -21.87
N VAL A 106 11.40 -6.13 -21.13
CA VAL A 106 10.47 -7.21 -21.47
C VAL A 106 9.21 -7.05 -20.62
N LYS A 107 8.05 -6.90 -21.24
CA LYS A 107 6.78 -6.80 -20.51
C LYS A 107 6.36 -8.13 -19.93
N TYR A 108 5.66 -8.06 -18.81
CA TYR A 108 5.15 -9.26 -18.13
C TYR A 108 3.98 -9.92 -18.86
N ILE A 109 3.21 -9.14 -19.66
CA ILE A 109 1.98 -9.62 -20.31
C ILE A 109 2.23 -10.46 -21.57
N ASP A 110 3.19 -10.08 -22.40
CA ASP A 110 3.42 -10.64 -23.73
C ASP A 110 4.84 -11.21 -23.91
N GLU A 111 5.69 -11.02 -22.89
CA GLU A 111 7.09 -11.45 -22.90
C GLU A 111 7.91 -10.88 -24.08
N LEU A 112 7.41 -9.81 -24.72
CA LEU A 112 8.09 -9.17 -25.85
C LEU A 112 9.00 -8.04 -25.37
N GLU A 113 10.06 -7.80 -26.14
CA GLU A 113 10.98 -6.69 -25.93
C GLU A 113 10.41 -5.38 -26.46
N TYR A 114 10.53 -4.35 -25.64
CA TYR A 114 10.15 -2.98 -25.98
C TYR A 114 11.30 -2.03 -25.67
N LYS A 115 11.31 -0.91 -26.35
CA LYS A 115 12.23 0.21 -26.07
C LYS A 115 11.43 1.43 -25.66
N HIS A 116 11.96 2.15 -24.69
CA HIS A 116 11.42 3.45 -24.31
C HIS A 116 12.55 4.47 -24.28
N HIS A 117 12.34 5.59 -24.95
CA HIS A 117 13.23 6.75 -24.97
C HIS A 117 12.56 7.86 -24.16
N GLY A 118 13.23 8.38 -23.15
CA GLY A 118 12.70 9.45 -22.31
C GLY A 118 12.92 9.20 -20.82
N LYS A 119 12.25 9.99 -19.97
CA LYS A 119 12.37 9.87 -18.52
C LYS A 119 11.61 8.67 -18.02
N TYR A 120 12.28 7.80 -17.30
CA TYR A 120 11.68 6.62 -16.67
C TYR A 120 12.25 6.42 -15.26
N ARG A 121 11.59 5.57 -14.50
CA ARG A 121 12.07 5.05 -13.22
C ARG A 121 11.76 3.56 -13.16
N VAL A 122 12.75 2.77 -12.77
CA VAL A 122 12.52 1.35 -12.45
C VAL A 122 12.43 1.20 -10.94
N SER A 123 11.42 0.48 -10.48
CA SER A 123 11.21 0.17 -9.08
C SER A 123 10.91 -1.32 -8.90
N LYS A 124 11.40 -1.90 -7.80
CA LYS A 124 11.10 -3.28 -7.43
C LYS A 124 10.05 -3.28 -6.33
N GLN A 125 8.97 -4.03 -6.52
CA GLN A 125 7.93 -4.22 -5.52
C GLN A 125 7.88 -5.69 -5.09
N ILE A 126 7.77 -5.92 -3.78
CA ILE A 126 7.61 -7.25 -3.20
C ILE A 126 6.17 -7.40 -2.76
N PHE A 127 5.50 -8.43 -3.24
CA PHE A 127 4.13 -8.80 -2.86
C PHE A 127 4.17 -9.79 -1.69
N LEU A 128 4.21 -9.27 -0.46
CA LEU A 128 4.38 -10.08 0.75
C LEU A 128 3.32 -11.18 0.91
N LEU A 129 2.06 -10.86 0.61
CA LEU A 129 0.94 -11.82 0.62
C LEU A 129 0.51 -12.22 -0.80
N GLY A 130 1.32 -11.92 -1.82
CA GLY A 130 0.97 -12.15 -3.21
C GLY A 130 -0.08 -11.17 -3.74
N THR A 131 -0.72 -11.54 -4.84
CA THR A 131 -1.74 -10.74 -5.51
C THR A 131 -3.07 -11.48 -5.60
N ASP A 132 -4.16 -10.71 -5.72
CA ASP A 132 -5.48 -11.27 -5.97
C ASP A 132 -5.70 -11.59 -7.48
N LYS A 133 -6.90 -12.03 -7.83
CA LYS A 133 -7.29 -12.35 -9.22
C LYS A 133 -7.24 -11.16 -10.19
N TYR A 134 -7.11 -9.94 -9.68
CA TYR A 134 -6.98 -8.73 -10.47
C TYR A 134 -5.55 -8.16 -10.45
N GLY A 135 -4.59 -8.90 -9.87
CA GLY A 135 -3.20 -8.48 -9.75
C GLY A 135 -2.96 -7.35 -8.75
N ARG A 136 -3.89 -7.14 -7.78
CA ARG A 136 -3.76 -6.13 -6.73
C ARG A 136 -3.01 -6.71 -5.54
N ASP A 137 -2.24 -5.87 -4.84
CA ASP A 137 -1.50 -6.27 -3.65
C ASP A 137 -2.43 -6.68 -2.49
N MET A 138 -2.37 -7.95 -2.11
CA MET A 138 -3.22 -8.52 -1.06
C MET A 138 -3.00 -7.87 0.30
N LEU A 139 -1.74 -7.58 0.67
CA LEU A 139 -1.42 -6.94 1.95
C LEU A 139 -2.05 -5.56 2.05
N SER A 140 -1.86 -4.74 1.01
CA SER A 140 -2.41 -3.38 0.96
C SER A 140 -3.95 -3.40 1.08
N ARG A 141 -4.60 -4.35 0.43
CA ARG A 141 -6.06 -4.50 0.48
C ARG A 141 -6.59 -4.92 1.84
N ILE A 142 -5.95 -5.89 2.49
CA ILE A 142 -6.35 -6.34 3.83
C ILE A 142 -6.22 -5.18 4.83
N LEU A 143 -5.10 -4.48 4.81
CA LEU A 143 -4.87 -3.35 5.70
C LEU A 143 -5.82 -2.18 5.41
N TYR A 144 -6.12 -1.91 4.14
CA TYR A 144 -7.11 -0.90 3.77
C TYR A 144 -8.53 -1.29 4.22
N GLY A 145 -8.91 -2.57 4.06
CA GLY A 145 -10.18 -3.09 4.56
C GLY A 145 -10.31 -2.98 6.09
N ALA A 146 -9.23 -3.26 6.81
CA ALA A 146 -9.16 -3.08 8.26
C ALA A 146 -9.42 -1.61 8.67
N ARG A 147 -8.86 -0.65 7.95
CA ARG A 147 -9.10 0.78 8.16
C ARG A 147 -10.58 1.14 8.00
N ILE A 148 -11.23 0.65 6.96
CA ILE A 148 -12.66 0.89 6.73
C ILE A 148 -13.48 0.30 7.87
N SER A 149 -13.21 -0.95 8.25
CA SER A 149 -13.94 -1.64 9.33
C SER A 149 -13.82 -0.91 10.66
N LEU A 150 -12.62 -0.46 11.02
CA LEU A 150 -12.41 0.34 12.24
C LEU A 150 -13.14 1.67 12.20
N SER A 151 -13.12 2.35 11.05
CA SER A 151 -13.80 3.65 10.89
C SER A 151 -15.31 3.49 11.05
N VAL A 152 -15.90 2.47 10.42
CA VAL A 152 -17.33 2.18 10.52
C VAL A 152 -17.69 1.80 11.95
N GLY A 153 -16.90 0.91 12.60
CA GLY A 153 -17.12 0.51 13.99
C GLY A 153 -17.05 1.69 14.96
N LEU A 154 -16.08 2.60 14.77
CA LEU A 154 -15.96 3.81 15.60
C LEU A 154 -17.19 4.72 15.45
N VAL A 155 -17.64 4.96 14.22
CA VAL A 155 -18.83 5.78 13.96
C VAL A 155 -20.07 5.16 14.58
N ALA A 156 -20.25 3.83 14.46
CA ALA A 156 -21.39 3.12 15.05
C ALA A 156 -21.44 3.20 16.57
N VAL A 157 -20.29 3.33 17.26
CA VAL A 157 -20.23 3.50 18.73
C VAL A 157 -20.51 4.95 19.15
N LEU A 158 -20.26 5.93 18.26
CA LEU A 158 -20.45 7.36 18.56
C LEU A 158 -21.89 7.85 18.32
N ILE A 159 -22.70 7.09 17.58
CA ILE A 159 -24.13 7.36 17.33
C ILE A 159 -24.97 6.66 18.41
#